data_5763a592f870d63898b193839fe098a8
#
_entry.id   5763a592f870d63898b193839fe098a8
#
_cell.length_a   1.000
_cell.length_b   1.000
_cell.length_c   1.000
_cell.angle_alpha   90.00
_cell.angle_beta   90.00
_cell.angle_gamma   90.00
#
_symmetry.space_group_name_H-M   'P 1'
#
loop_
_entity.id
_entity.type
_entity.pdbx_description
1 polymer ?
#
loop_
_entity_poly.entity_id
_entity_poly.type
_entity_poly.pdbx_seq_one_letter_code
_entity_poly.pdbx_strand_id
1 'polypeptide(L)'
;MNYFVNENIFSMNSGTEFSAAQRVMLFKKNKVPAQIVTRNYNPLMIDDVHRIGLEQKDVVNMYDYFQEILDVAPKDVNVRYTEAIDKYQYHIDGVDPNESKIVYHGKTIGKVNIAPGTVGLVGSIEYYNDMNTVVAKDIWDRRGFKSSTQYFHPDGAFGPQVFYDRAGKPKIEITRMNVNGELRNTMYKLLDYQGRAWRFDTENEMFVFFMNELMLKHPGVLINDRPSLISEVAAVVGARGKWQFLHSAHTYKPEQAGGLRNYVDYLQPLFATHMNDFDGVMVPTVEQKQEIDKFFHFKHVVVVPDSYAEPHKLVPAEKRDRNKIVYLGRVSPEKEPQEAVKIFAKAKKDLPDLHLEFYGYSSDQSLDNSLKELIKKLEIEDAVHFNGYQNNDQLAKKLGDAAAVLSTSSSEAFGMNVLQAMSFGVPVIGYQVKYGMKLVVKEGISGYLVPNGESQQGAKALVKLLTDKDKWVDMLESTYESSQKFNAAAAWQQWQAQQAAVPNVFSK
;
A
#
# COMPACT_ATOMS: atom_id res chain seq x y z
N MET A 1 1.22 13.77 19.23
CA MET A 1 0.78 13.30 17.91
C MET A 1 1.71 12.19 17.43
N ASN A 2 1.19 11.19 16.71
CA ASN A 2 1.97 10.12 16.08
C ASN A 2 1.76 10.19 14.58
N TYR A 3 2.85 10.16 13.82
CA TYR A 3 2.82 10.30 12.38
C TYR A 3 3.43 9.06 11.72
N PHE A 4 2.64 8.34 10.94
CA PHE A 4 3.08 7.23 10.10
C PHE A 4 3.45 7.78 8.73
N VAL A 5 4.75 7.81 8.43
CA VAL A 5 5.28 8.49 7.24
C VAL A 5 5.32 7.54 6.05
N ASN A 6 4.64 7.93 4.99
CA ASN A 6 4.50 7.17 3.74
C ASN A 6 4.73 8.04 2.50
N GLU A 7 4.90 7.44 1.34
CA GLU A 7 4.96 8.18 0.08
C GLU A 7 3.58 8.64 -0.38
N ASN A 8 2.60 7.75 -0.30
CA ASN A 8 1.23 7.98 -0.77
C ASN A 8 0.27 6.98 -0.13
N ILE A 9 -1.04 7.19 -0.33
CA ILE A 9 -2.08 6.18 -0.23
C ILE A 9 -2.57 5.95 -1.66
N PHE A 10 -2.56 4.71 -2.12
CA PHE A 10 -2.83 4.36 -3.51
C PHE A 10 -4.23 3.77 -3.68
N SER A 11 -4.71 3.75 -4.92
CA SER A 11 -5.94 3.04 -5.26
C SER A 11 -5.81 1.52 -5.06
N MET A 12 -4.59 0.99 -5.28
CA MET A 12 -4.19 -0.38 -4.98
C MET A 12 -3.08 -0.34 -3.94
N ASN A 13 -3.44 -0.52 -2.68
CA ASN A 13 -2.51 -0.46 -1.57
C ASN A 13 -1.76 -1.77 -1.36
N SER A 14 -0.55 -1.66 -0.82
CA SER A 14 0.26 -2.79 -0.35
C SER A 14 0.08 -3.00 1.15
N GLY A 15 0.71 -4.03 1.71
CA GLY A 15 0.71 -4.29 3.14
C GLY A 15 1.14 -3.09 3.98
N THR A 16 2.07 -2.27 3.49
CA THR A 16 2.60 -1.10 4.21
C THR A 16 1.53 -0.05 4.47
N GLU A 17 0.72 0.33 3.46
CA GLU A 17 -0.37 1.30 3.63
C GLU A 17 -1.48 0.74 4.52
N PHE A 18 -1.82 -0.55 4.37
CA PHE A 18 -2.79 -1.20 5.26
C PHE A 18 -2.30 -1.26 6.70
N SER A 19 -1.01 -1.53 6.94
CA SER A 19 -0.40 -1.49 8.26
C SER A 19 -0.52 -0.09 8.88
N ALA A 20 -0.17 0.96 8.13
CA ALA A 20 -0.29 2.35 8.58
C ALA A 20 -1.74 2.70 8.93
N ALA A 21 -2.70 2.34 8.08
CA ALA A 21 -4.12 2.59 8.30
C ALA A 21 -4.64 1.87 9.56
N GLN A 22 -4.32 0.59 9.72
CA GLN A 22 -4.70 -0.17 10.92
C GLN A 22 -4.09 0.42 12.20
N ARG A 23 -2.84 0.90 12.15
CA ARG A 23 -2.22 1.58 13.30
C ARG A 23 -2.93 2.90 13.64
N VAL A 24 -3.31 3.70 12.64
CA VAL A 24 -4.12 4.91 12.89
C VAL A 24 -5.44 4.53 13.59
N MET A 25 -6.17 3.54 13.06
CA MET A 25 -7.41 3.06 13.67
C MET A 25 -7.21 2.53 15.08
N LEU A 26 -6.14 1.76 15.32
CA LEU A 26 -5.78 1.21 16.63
C LEU A 26 -5.51 2.33 17.66
N PHE A 27 -4.73 3.33 17.27
CA PHE A 27 -4.38 4.47 18.12
C PHE A 27 -5.62 5.31 18.43
N LYS A 28 -6.43 5.64 17.44
CA LYS A 28 -7.71 6.38 17.63
C LYS A 28 -8.66 5.64 18.56
N LYS A 29 -8.81 4.31 18.39
CA LYS A 29 -9.64 3.47 19.28
C LYS A 29 -9.19 3.59 20.75
N ASN A 30 -7.92 3.79 20.97
CA ASN A 30 -7.31 3.95 22.30
C ASN A 30 -7.10 5.43 22.69
N LYS A 31 -7.74 6.37 22.00
CA LYS A 31 -7.72 7.82 22.26
C LYS A 31 -6.31 8.44 22.20
N VAL A 32 -5.43 7.85 21.41
CA VAL A 32 -4.09 8.36 21.13
C VAL A 32 -4.10 8.99 19.74
N PRO A 33 -3.74 10.28 19.61
CA PRO A 33 -3.76 10.98 18.32
C PRO A 33 -2.74 10.38 17.33
N ALA A 34 -3.20 10.06 16.12
CA ALA A 34 -2.35 9.51 15.06
C ALA A 34 -2.85 9.92 13.68
N GLN A 35 -1.92 10.13 12.75
CA GLN A 35 -2.19 10.46 11.34
C GLN A 35 -1.16 9.77 10.44
N ILE A 36 -1.54 9.52 9.19
CA ILE A 36 -0.58 9.21 8.12
C ILE A 36 -0.09 10.53 7.52
N VAL A 37 1.20 10.62 7.27
CA VAL A 37 1.83 11.74 6.54
C VAL A 37 2.29 11.22 5.20
N THR A 38 1.94 11.93 4.09
CA THR A 38 2.32 11.50 2.75
C THR A 38 3.01 12.62 1.96
N ARG A 39 3.98 12.21 1.11
CA ARG A 39 4.77 13.11 0.27
C ARG A 39 4.12 13.40 -1.07
N ASN A 40 3.69 12.38 -1.79
CA ASN A 40 3.35 12.49 -3.21
C ASN A 40 2.02 13.20 -3.44
N TYR A 41 1.94 13.95 -4.54
CA TYR A 41 0.67 14.52 -5.01
C TYR A 41 -0.32 13.41 -5.41
N ASN A 42 -1.54 13.51 -4.90
CA ASN A 42 -2.61 12.58 -5.23
C ASN A 42 -3.98 13.30 -5.30
N PRO A 43 -4.50 13.62 -6.47
CA PRO A 43 -5.81 14.26 -6.62
C PRO A 43 -7.00 13.34 -6.27
N LEU A 44 -6.76 12.02 -6.10
CA LEU A 44 -7.73 11.02 -5.68
C LEU A 44 -7.62 10.68 -4.19
N MET A 45 -6.78 11.38 -3.43
CA MET A 45 -6.42 11.07 -2.05
C MET A 45 -7.63 10.75 -1.18
N ILE A 46 -8.71 11.52 -1.30
CA ILE A 46 -9.88 11.33 -0.44
C ILE A 46 -10.59 10.00 -0.68
N ASP A 47 -10.70 9.57 -1.95
CA ASP A 47 -11.29 8.26 -2.28
C ASP A 47 -10.40 7.12 -1.81
N ASP A 48 -9.08 7.27 -1.98
CA ASP A 48 -8.10 6.26 -1.57
C ASP A 48 -8.05 6.10 -0.04
N VAL A 49 -8.15 7.20 0.70
CA VAL A 49 -8.23 7.24 2.17
C VAL A 49 -9.51 6.54 2.67
N HIS A 50 -10.66 6.84 2.08
CA HIS A 50 -11.92 6.18 2.44
C HIS A 50 -11.90 4.69 2.13
N ARG A 51 -11.25 4.29 1.03
CA ARG A 51 -11.15 2.87 0.60
C ARG A 51 -10.39 2.01 1.60
N ILE A 52 -9.46 2.58 2.35
CA ILE A 52 -8.73 1.87 3.42
C ILE A 52 -9.34 2.05 4.81
N GLY A 53 -10.54 2.64 4.90
CA GLY A 53 -11.30 2.79 6.15
C GLY A 53 -10.90 3.99 7.01
N LEU A 54 -10.19 4.96 6.45
CA LEU A 54 -9.79 6.20 7.12
C LEU A 54 -10.66 7.39 6.68
N GLU A 55 -10.59 8.48 7.45
CA GLU A 55 -11.21 9.75 7.14
C GLU A 55 -10.15 10.76 6.66
N GLN A 56 -10.56 11.80 5.94
CA GLN A 56 -9.66 12.84 5.43
C GLN A 56 -8.75 13.42 6.52
N LYS A 57 -9.28 13.67 7.71
CA LYS A 57 -8.51 14.19 8.86
C LYS A 57 -7.43 13.25 9.41
N ASP A 58 -7.46 11.97 9.01
CA ASP A 58 -6.48 10.96 9.43
C ASP A 58 -5.21 10.99 8.57
N VAL A 59 -5.20 11.82 7.53
CA VAL A 59 -4.07 11.93 6.59
C VAL A 59 -3.69 13.39 6.42
N VAL A 60 -2.38 13.67 6.41
CA VAL A 60 -1.80 14.97 6.09
C VAL A 60 -0.87 14.81 4.90
N ASN A 61 -1.32 15.23 3.74
CA ASN A 61 -0.52 15.20 2.51
C ASN A 61 0.25 16.53 2.35
N MET A 62 1.49 16.46 1.89
CA MET A 62 2.36 17.63 1.70
C MET A 62 1.77 18.66 0.71
N TYR A 63 1.25 18.19 -0.43
CA TYR A 63 0.64 19.06 -1.41
C TYR A 63 -0.63 19.72 -0.89
N ASP A 64 -1.53 18.93 -0.27
CA ASP A 64 -2.75 19.42 0.34
C ASP A 64 -2.47 20.47 1.41
N TYR A 65 -1.41 20.28 2.18
CA TYR A 65 -0.98 21.23 3.20
C TYR A 65 -0.56 22.59 2.59
N PHE A 66 0.30 22.57 1.59
CA PHE A 66 0.75 23.82 0.95
C PHE A 66 -0.29 24.44 0.02
N GLN A 67 -1.23 23.67 -0.52
CA GLN A 67 -2.39 24.17 -1.25
C GLN A 67 -3.49 24.71 -0.31
N GLU A 68 -3.34 24.54 1.02
CA GLU A 68 -4.31 24.97 2.04
C GLU A 68 -5.70 24.30 1.86
N ILE A 69 -5.71 22.98 1.56
CA ILE A 69 -6.92 22.23 1.20
C ILE A 69 -7.19 21.02 2.11
N LEU A 70 -6.48 20.89 3.23
CA LEU A 70 -6.63 19.76 4.16
C LEU A 70 -8.08 19.59 4.67
N ASP A 71 -8.80 20.70 4.88
CA ASP A 71 -10.16 20.70 5.43
C ASP A 71 -11.26 20.93 4.37
N VAL A 72 -10.92 20.83 3.07
CA VAL A 72 -11.88 21.04 2.00
C VAL A 72 -12.80 19.81 1.87
N ALA A 73 -14.09 20.01 2.10
CA ALA A 73 -15.08 18.96 1.94
C ALA A 73 -15.29 18.57 0.46
N PRO A 74 -15.56 17.29 0.16
CA PRO A 74 -15.87 16.83 -1.19
C PRO A 74 -17.10 17.52 -1.76
N LYS A 75 -17.04 17.89 -3.04
CA LYS A 75 -18.15 18.36 -3.85
C LYS A 75 -18.06 17.68 -5.22
N ASP A 76 -19.13 17.04 -5.64
CA ASP A 76 -19.18 16.43 -6.97
C ASP A 76 -19.33 17.51 -8.05
N VAL A 77 -18.39 17.49 -9.01
CA VAL A 77 -18.42 18.35 -10.19
C VAL A 77 -18.58 17.48 -11.44
N ASN A 78 -19.78 17.46 -11.98
CA ASN A 78 -20.15 16.63 -13.12
C ASN A 78 -19.97 17.36 -14.45
N VAL A 79 -19.41 16.71 -15.45
CA VAL A 79 -19.20 17.23 -16.80
C VAL A 79 -20.46 17.86 -17.41
N ARG A 80 -21.65 17.31 -17.15
CA ARG A 80 -22.91 17.80 -17.72
C ARG A 80 -23.42 19.07 -17.07
N TYR A 81 -23.02 19.36 -15.84
CA TYR A 81 -23.52 20.47 -15.03
C TYR A 81 -22.41 21.40 -14.57
N THR A 82 -21.26 21.33 -15.22
CA THR A 82 -20.06 21.88 -14.61
C THR A 82 -19.94 23.39 -14.78
N GLU A 83 -19.44 23.98 -13.72
CA GLU A 83 -18.77 25.26 -13.70
C GLU A 83 -17.34 25.17 -14.31
N ALA A 84 -16.83 23.97 -14.60
CA ALA A 84 -15.51 23.71 -15.13
C ALA A 84 -15.35 24.14 -16.59
N ILE A 85 -16.44 24.11 -17.35
CA ILE A 85 -16.46 24.45 -18.78
C ILE A 85 -17.65 25.39 -19.01
N ASP A 86 -17.41 26.54 -19.64
CA ASP A 86 -18.45 27.49 -20.00
C ASP A 86 -19.36 26.93 -21.11
N LYS A 87 -20.49 26.40 -20.72
CA LYS A 87 -21.48 25.81 -21.65
C LYS A 87 -22.15 26.80 -22.58
N TYR A 88 -22.09 28.10 -22.31
CA TYR A 88 -22.64 29.12 -23.21
C TYR A 88 -21.73 29.39 -24.40
N GLN A 89 -20.44 29.09 -24.24
CA GLN A 89 -19.45 29.29 -25.31
C GLN A 89 -19.07 27.98 -26.01
N TYR A 90 -19.11 26.84 -25.32
CA TYR A 90 -18.62 25.56 -25.81
C TYR A 90 -19.70 24.50 -25.86
N HIS A 91 -19.57 23.58 -26.81
CA HIS A 91 -20.38 22.37 -26.89
C HIS A 91 -19.57 21.17 -26.36
N ILE A 92 -20.21 20.27 -25.58
CA ILE A 92 -19.59 19.07 -25.04
C ILE A 92 -20.18 17.86 -25.74
N ASP A 93 -19.37 17.17 -26.52
CA ASP A 93 -19.75 15.96 -27.25
C ASP A 93 -19.24 14.73 -26.48
N GLY A 94 -20.14 13.86 -26.01
CA GLY A 94 -19.77 12.60 -25.40
C GLY A 94 -19.15 11.65 -26.43
N VAL A 95 -17.99 11.08 -26.11
CA VAL A 95 -17.32 10.07 -26.92
C VAL A 95 -17.63 8.69 -26.38
N ASP A 96 -17.41 8.49 -25.10
CA ASP A 96 -17.71 7.28 -24.37
C ASP A 96 -18.01 7.61 -22.86
N PRO A 97 -18.24 6.63 -21.98
CA PRO A 97 -18.50 6.89 -20.55
C PRO A 97 -17.39 7.63 -19.81
N ASN A 98 -16.16 7.59 -20.31
CA ASN A 98 -14.96 8.13 -19.66
C ASN A 98 -14.42 9.39 -20.32
N GLU A 99 -14.92 9.75 -21.53
CA GLU A 99 -14.36 10.84 -22.34
C GLU A 99 -15.44 11.68 -23.03
N SER A 100 -15.22 13.01 -23.06
CA SER A 100 -16.02 13.95 -23.84
C SER A 100 -15.12 14.97 -24.53
N LYS A 101 -15.50 15.42 -25.75
CA LYS A 101 -14.80 16.49 -26.46
C LYS A 101 -15.41 17.84 -26.11
N ILE A 102 -14.56 18.87 -26.05
CA ILE A 102 -14.97 20.27 -25.98
C ILE A 102 -14.87 20.84 -27.40
N VAL A 103 -15.99 21.29 -27.93
CA VAL A 103 -16.10 21.78 -29.32
C VAL A 103 -16.45 23.26 -29.33
N TYR A 104 -15.74 24.05 -30.15
CA TYR A 104 -15.99 25.45 -30.41
C TYR A 104 -16.02 25.71 -31.92
N HIS A 105 -17.12 26.21 -32.42
CA HIS A 105 -17.33 26.43 -33.87
C HIS A 105 -16.98 25.22 -34.75
N GLY A 106 -17.37 24.01 -34.32
CA GLY A 106 -17.11 22.76 -35.04
C GLY A 106 -15.69 22.21 -34.92
N LYS A 107 -14.77 22.91 -34.23
CA LYS A 107 -13.42 22.45 -33.97
C LYS A 107 -13.30 21.89 -32.55
N THR A 108 -12.68 20.74 -32.39
CA THR A 108 -12.31 20.21 -31.07
C THR A 108 -11.17 21.05 -30.48
N ILE A 109 -11.41 21.68 -29.35
CA ILE A 109 -10.43 22.54 -28.66
C ILE A 109 -9.93 21.94 -27.35
N GLY A 110 -10.52 20.81 -26.94
CA GLY A 110 -10.11 20.12 -25.74
C GLY A 110 -10.85 18.81 -25.51
N LYS A 111 -10.49 18.15 -24.46
CA LYS A 111 -11.04 16.88 -24.03
C LYS A 111 -11.22 16.84 -22.52
N VAL A 112 -12.35 16.32 -22.06
CA VAL A 112 -12.60 16.05 -20.65
C VAL A 112 -12.46 14.55 -20.41
N ASN A 113 -11.65 14.18 -19.43
CA ASN A 113 -11.56 12.82 -18.95
C ASN A 113 -12.29 12.71 -17.60
N ILE A 114 -13.06 11.65 -17.44
CA ILE A 114 -13.81 11.37 -16.21
C ILE A 114 -12.86 10.84 -15.14
N ALA A 115 -13.12 11.22 -13.90
CA ALA A 115 -12.35 10.71 -12.76
C ALA A 115 -12.53 9.19 -12.62
N PRO A 116 -11.45 8.41 -12.45
CA PRO A 116 -11.50 6.96 -12.33
C PRO A 116 -12.49 6.49 -11.25
N GLY A 117 -13.29 5.46 -11.58
CA GLY A 117 -14.25 4.88 -10.64
C GLY A 117 -15.50 5.73 -10.37
N THR A 118 -15.74 6.79 -11.16
CA THR A 118 -16.90 7.68 -11.01
C THR A 118 -17.77 7.70 -12.28
N VAL A 119 -18.96 8.26 -12.17
CA VAL A 119 -19.87 8.44 -13.31
C VAL A 119 -20.01 9.94 -13.60
N GLY A 120 -19.31 10.39 -14.65
CA GLY A 120 -19.43 11.76 -15.16
C GLY A 120 -18.74 12.85 -14.33
N LEU A 121 -17.94 12.52 -13.31
CA LEU A 121 -17.18 13.51 -12.56
C LEU A 121 -15.90 13.90 -13.31
N VAL A 122 -15.57 15.19 -13.30
CA VAL A 122 -14.38 15.71 -13.98
C VAL A 122 -13.12 15.23 -13.28
N GLY A 123 -12.24 14.52 -14.01
CA GLY A 123 -10.91 14.11 -13.56
C GLY A 123 -9.81 15.00 -14.13
N SER A 124 -9.86 15.27 -15.45
CA SER A 124 -8.94 16.22 -16.09
C SER A 124 -9.54 16.84 -17.36
N ILE A 125 -9.02 18.00 -17.73
CA ILE A 125 -9.37 18.71 -18.97
C ILE A 125 -8.10 19.00 -19.74
N GLU A 126 -8.01 18.49 -20.96
CA GLU A 126 -6.92 18.78 -21.89
C GLU A 126 -7.33 19.90 -22.84
N TYR A 127 -6.41 20.82 -23.13
CA TYR A 127 -6.62 21.93 -24.04
C TYR A 127 -5.68 21.77 -25.24
N TYR A 128 -6.21 21.98 -26.44
CA TYR A 128 -5.51 21.83 -27.70
C TYR A 128 -5.22 23.19 -28.36
N ASN A 129 -4.07 23.28 -29.02
CA ASN A 129 -3.76 24.38 -29.92
C ASN A 129 -4.35 24.12 -31.32
N ASP A 130 -4.07 25.07 -32.26
CA ASP A 130 -4.53 24.98 -33.65
C ASP A 130 -3.97 23.80 -34.43
N MET A 131 -2.87 23.21 -33.98
CA MET A 131 -2.26 22.00 -34.55
C MET A 131 -2.79 20.71 -33.93
N ASN A 132 -3.81 20.78 -33.09
CA ASN A 132 -4.40 19.65 -32.38
C ASN A 132 -3.44 18.97 -31.38
N THR A 133 -2.48 19.73 -30.86
CA THR A 133 -1.51 19.28 -29.85
C THR A 133 -1.96 19.73 -28.47
N VAL A 134 -1.85 18.88 -27.45
CA VAL A 134 -2.13 19.26 -26.06
C VAL A 134 -1.11 20.30 -25.62
N VAL A 135 -1.58 21.44 -25.14
CA VAL A 135 -0.74 22.53 -24.62
C VAL A 135 -0.85 22.71 -23.12
N ALA A 136 -1.98 22.30 -22.55
CA ALA A 136 -2.22 22.32 -21.12
C ALA A 136 -3.19 21.21 -20.70
N LYS A 137 -3.07 20.76 -19.46
CA LYS A 137 -3.99 19.81 -18.83
C LYS A 137 -4.29 20.24 -17.41
N ASP A 138 -5.55 20.58 -17.16
CA ASP A 138 -6.04 20.81 -15.81
C ASP A 138 -6.35 19.49 -15.15
N ILE A 139 -5.84 19.29 -13.93
CA ILE A 139 -6.14 18.13 -13.08
C ILE A 139 -7.09 18.58 -11.98
N TRP A 140 -8.18 17.86 -11.85
CA TRP A 140 -9.22 18.11 -10.87
C TRP A 140 -9.08 17.20 -9.67
N ASP A 141 -9.18 17.78 -8.49
CA ASP A 141 -9.23 17.03 -7.23
C ASP A 141 -10.61 16.40 -7.04
N ARG A 142 -10.66 15.25 -6.41
CA ARG A 142 -11.94 14.58 -6.06
C ARG A 142 -12.85 15.40 -5.15
N ARG A 143 -12.33 16.44 -4.53
CA ARG A 143 -13.09 17.44 -3.77
C ARG A 143 -13.76 18.51 -4.65
N GLY A 144 -13.67 18.40 -5.99
CA GLY A 144 -14.43 19.17 -6.95
C GLY A 144 -13.87 20.55 -7.27
N PHE A 145 -12.55 20.70 -7.34
CA PHE A 145 -11.89 21.94 -7.80
C PHE A 145 -10.65 21.61 -8.64
N LYS A 146 -10.21 22.59 -9.44
CA LYS A 146 -8.98 22.46 -10.19
C LYS A 146 -7.76 22.52 -9.25
N SER A 147 -7.08 21.38 -9.10
CA SER A 147 -5.95 21.24 -8.20
C SER A 147 -4.62 21.65 -8.84
N SER A 148 -4.40 21.31 -10.12
CA SER A 148 -3.18 21.71 -10.81
C SER A 148 -3.38 21.88 -12.31
N THR A 149 -2.46 22.61 -12.96
CA THR A 149 -2.33 22.67 -14.42
C THR A 149 -0.93 22.20 -14.80
N GLN A 150 -0.88 21.23 -15.70
CA GLN A 150 0.32 20.78 -16.38
C GLN A 150 0.43 21.47 -17.74
N TYR A 151 1.58 22.04 -18.06
CA TYR A 151 1.84 22.63 -19.36
C TYR A 151 2.72 21.71 -20.20
N PHE A 152 2.56 21.75 -21.51
CA PHE A 152 3.30 20.91 -22.44
C PHE A 152 4.08 21.75 -23.43
N HIS A 153 5.26 21.27 -23.77
CA HIS A 153 6.05 21.81 -24.88
C HIS A 153 5.44 21.42 -26.23
N PRO A 154 5.77 22.12 -27.31
CA PRO A 154 5.23 21.82 -28.65
C PRO A 154 5.52 20.40 -29.15
N ASP A 155 6.58 19.76 -28.65
CA ASP A 155 6.94 18.37 -28.92
C ASP A 155 6.14 17.35 -28.07
N GLY A 156 5.22 17.82 -27.24
CA GLY A 156 4.43 17.00 -26.32
C GLY A 156 5.13 16.64 -25.01
N ALA A 157 6.36 17.09 -24.81
CA ALA A 157 7.08 16.86 -23.57
C ALA A 157 6.45 17.63 -22.40
N PHE A 158 6.53 17.06 -21.21
CA PHE A 158 6.00 17.66 -19.98
C PHE A 158 6.78 18.93 -19.61
N GLY A 159 6.10 20.06 -19.52
CA GLY A 159 6.63 21.34 -19.06
C GLY A 159 6.43 21.57 -17.56
N PRO A 160 6.32 22.83 -17.12
CA PRO A 160 6.05 23.15 -15.73
C PRO A 160 4.66 22.68 -15.28
N GLN A 161 4.48 22.51 -13.96
CA GLN A 161 3.20 22.24 -13.34
C GLN A 161 2.96 23.25 -12.21
N VAL A 162 1.74 23.80 -12.18
CA VAL A 162 1.31 24.76 -11.16
C VAL A 162 0.15 24.16 -10.37
N PHE A 163 0.22 24.26 -9.04
CA PHE A 163 -0.81 23.77 -8.13
C PHE A 163 -1.50 24.93 -7.43
N TYR A 164 -2.80 24.80 -7.22
CA TYR A 164 -3.67 25.88 -6.78
C TYR A 164 -4.35 25.54 -5.46
N ASP A 165 -4.70 26.58 -4.69
CA ASP A 165 -5.69 26.42 -3.63
C ASP A 165 -7.11 26.30 -4.23
N ARG A 166 -8.11 26.12 -3.36
CA ARG A 166 -9.50 26.01 -3.80
C ARG A 166 -10.04 27.24 -4.55
N ALA A 167 -9.48 28.41 -4.29
CA ALA A 167 -9.87 29.66 -4.96
C ALA A 167 -9.17 29.86 -6.31
N GLY A 168 -8.27 28.95 -6.72
CA GLY A 168 -7.50 29.05 -7.94
C GLY A 168 -6.23 29.92 -7.82
N LYS A 169 -5.82 30.29 -6.58
CA LYS A 169 -4.55 31.01 -6.37
C LYS A 169 -3.39 30.01 -6.46
N PRO A 170 -2.35 30.31 -7.28
CA PRO A 170 -1.15 29.47 -7.36
C PRO A 170 -0.42 29.38 -6.02
N LYS A 171 -0.07 28.16 -5.59
CA LYS A 171 0.64 27.88 -4.33
C LYS A 171 1.97 27.20 -4.55
N ILE A 172 2.04 26.23 -5.48
CA ILE A 172 3.25 25.46 -5.77
C ILE A 172 3.51 25.53 -7.27
N GLU A 173 4.77 25.61 -7.64
CA GLU A 173 5.24 25.51 -9.02
C GLU A 173 6.37 24.49 -9.09
N ILE A 174 6.27 23.55 -10.03
CA ILE A 174 7.34 22.59 -10.36
C ILE A 174 7.86 22.95 -11.75
N THR A 175 9.15 23.25 -11.82
CA THR A 175 9.83 23.50 -13.10
C THR A 175 10.47 22.21 -13.60
N ARG A 176 10.33 21.97 -14.91
CA ARG A 176 10.95 20.85 -15.61
C ARG A 176 11.88 21.35 -16.69
N MET A 177 13.06 20.79 -16.75
CA MET A 177 14.07 21.14 -17.76
C MET A 177 14.71 19.87 -18.32
N ASN A 178 15.17 19.97 -19.57
CA ASN A 178 16.00 18.94 -20.15
C ASN A 178 17.41 19.00 -19.53
N VAL A 179 17.80 17.94 -18.85
CA VAL A 179 19.12 17.79 -18.24
C VAL A 179 19.79 16.58 -18.89
N ASN A 180 20.79 16.80 -19.72
CA ASN A 180 21.54 15.76 -20.45
C ASN A 180 20.65 14.83 -21.30
N GLY A 181 19.64 15.37 -21.96
CA GLY A 181 18.73 14.60 -22.82
C GLY A 181 17.52 14.00 -22.09
N GLU A 182 17.44 14.11 -20.78
CA GLU A 182 16.31 13.65 -19.97
C GLU A 182 15.53 14.80 -19.35
N LEU A 183 14.22 14.74 -19.44
CA LEU A 183 13.34 15.70 -18.80
C LEU A 183 13.20 15.39 -17.31
N ARG A 184 13.67 16.30 -16.45
CA ARG A 184 13.66 16.14 -15.00
C ARG A 184 13.03 17.33 -14.30
N ASN A 185 12.42 17.09 -13.13
CA ASN A 185 12.06 18.20 -12.23
C ASN A 185 13.35 18.81 -11.69
N THR A 186 13.50 20.11 -11.87
CA THR A 186 14.72 20.85 -11.51
C THR A 186 14.52 21.90 -10.43
N MET A 187 13.26 22.19 -10.08
CA MET A 187 12.93 23.11 -9.00
C MET A 187 11.51 22.87 -8.51
N TYR A 188 11.33 22.91 -7.20
CA TYR A 188 10.05 22.96 -6.50
C TYR A 188 9.96 24.29 -5.78
N LYS A 189 8.87 25.03 -5.94
CA LYS A 189 8.75 26.39 -5.42
C LYS A 189 7.41 26.56 -4.72
N LEU A 190 7.43 27.00 -3.47
CA LEU A 190 6.25 27.54 -2.80
C LEU A 190 6.19 29.02 -3.14
N LEU A 191 5.10 29.48 -3.75
CA LEU A 191 4.99 30.81 -4.31
C LEU A 191 4.73 31.89 -3.24
N ASP A 192 3.92 31.54 -2.24
CA ASP A 192 3.55 32.45 -1.15
C ASP A 192 3.24 31.60 0.09
N TYR A 193 4.28 31.21 0.81
CA TYR A 193 4.12 30.51 2.10
C TYR A 193 4.73 31.34 3.21
N GLN A 194 3.90 31.74 4.17
CA GLN A 194 4.26 32.66 5.27
C GLN A 194 4.84 34.00 4.75
N GLY A 195 4.25 34.55 3.68
CA GLY A 195 4.59 35.85 3.12
C GLY A 195 5.89 35.89 2.29
N ARG A 196 6.43 34.74 1.92
CA ARG A 196 7.62 34.63 1.05
C ARG A 196 7.61 33.42 0.12
N ALA A 197 8.43 33.46 -0.91
CA ALA A 197 8.67 32.32 -1.77
C ALA A 197 9.81 31.45 -1.21
N TRP A 198 9.64 30.14 -1.31
CA TRP A 198 10.65 29.13 -0.96
C TRP A 198 11.02 28.33 -2.20
N ARG A 199 12.27 27.86 -2.28
CA ARG A 199 12.78 27.04 -3.38
C ARG A 199 13.48 25.81 -2.84
N PHE A 200 13.28 24.69 -3.53
CA PHE A 200 13.89 23.40 -3.24
C PHE A 200 14.35 22.78 -4.56
N ASP A 201 15.49 22.10 -4.55
CA ASP A 201 16.01 21.42 -5.73
C ASP A 201 15.26 20.10 -5.98
N THR A 202 14.73 19.47 -4.92
CA THR A 202 14.03 18.18 -4.97
C THR A 202 12.71 18.21 -4.20
N GLU A 203 11.80 17.29 -4.55
CA GLU A 203 10.57 17.05 -3.79
C GLU A 203 10.87 16.60 -2.35
N ASN A 204 11.95 15.86 -2.18
CA ASN A 204 12.39 15.39 -0.88
C ASN A 204 12.80 16.52 0.06
N GLU A 205 13.52 17.53 -0.44
CA GLU A 205 13.83 18.74 0.34
C GLU A 205 12.57 19.52 0.75
N MET A 206 11.61 19.66 -0.18
CA MET A 206 10.31 20.26 0.13
C MET A 206 9.55 19.42 1.18
N PHE A 207 9.67 18.09 1.12
CA PHE A 207 9.05 17.19 2.10
C PHE A 207 9.69 17.30 3.49
N VAL A 208 11.01 17.41 3.59
CA VAL A 208 11.71 17.67 4.87
C VAL A 208 11.26 19.01 5.45
N PHE A 209 11.17 20.06 4.62
CA PHE A 209 10.65 21.36 5.04
C PHE A 209 9.21 21.25 5.56
N PHE A 210 8.33 20.57 4.84
CA PHE A 210 6.96 20.32 5.28
C PHE A 210 6.90 19.59 6.63
N MET A 211 7.67 18.52 6.81
CA MET A 211 7.71 17.79 8.09
C MET A 211 8.24 18.66 9.23
N ASN A 212 9.22 19.51 8.98
CA ASN A 212 9.71 20.47 9.97
C ASN A 212 8.63 21.49 10.38
N GLU A 213 7.86 22.03 9.41
CA GLU A 213 6.72 22.89 9.68
C GLU A 213 5.62 22.15 10.50
N LEU A 214 5.41 20.87 10.21
CA LEU A 214 4.47 20.04 10.96
C LEU A 214 4.95 19.84 12.41
N MET A 215 6.25 19.57 12.61
CA MET A 215 6.85 19.41 13.94
C MET A 215 6.86 20.71 14.74
N LEU A 216 7.02 21.86 14.10
CA LEU A 216 6.91 23.16 14.77
C LEU A 216 5.50 23.43 15.29
N LYS A 217 4.46 23.07 14.53
CA LYS A 217 3.06 23.28 14.92
C LYS A 217 2.55 22.20 15.88
N HIS A 218 2.89 20.96 15.60
CA HIS A 218 2.37 19.78 16.32
C HIS A 218 3.49 18.76 16.55
N PRO A 219 4.39 19.00 17.52
CA PRO A 219 5.50 18.08 17.80
C PRO A 219 5.01 16.67 18.10
N GLY A 220 5.60 15.67 17.46
CA GLY A 220 5.18 14.29 17.57
C GLY A 220 6.27 13.28 17.34
N VAL A 221 5.90 12.01 17.38
CA VAL A 221 6.76 10.87 17.01
C VAL A 221 6.56 10.56 15.55
N LEU A 222 7.66 10.42 14.80
CA LEU A 222 7.68 10.00 13.42
C LEU A 222 8.00 8.51 13.34
N ILE A 223 7.15 7.74 12.70
CA ILE A 223 7.37 6.33 12.40
C ILE A 223 7.39 6.20 10.87
N ASN A 224 8.58 6.03 10.31
CA ASN A 224 8.74 5.91 8.88
C ASN A 224 8.42 4.49 8.42
N ASP A 225 7.53 4.35 7.46
CA ASP A 225 7.11 3.07 6.88
C ASP A 225 7.84 2.76 5.56
N ARG A 226 8.40 3.78 4.92
CA ARG A 226 9.00 3.65 3.58
C ARG A 226 10.52 3.79 3.61
N PRO A 227 11.26 2.75 3.18
CA PRO A 227 12.72 2.83 3.07
C PRO A 227 13.23 4.00 2.21
N SER A 228 12.47 4.36 1.18
CA SER A 228 12.75 5.51 0.29
C SER A 228 12.71 6.88 0.97
N LEU A 229 12.17 6.97 2.19
CA LEU A 229 12.05 8.21 2.99
C LEU A 229 12.95 8.23 4.22
N ILE A 230 13.89 7.28 4.34
CA ILE A 230 14.80 7.17 5.50
C ILE A 230 15.62 8.46 5.66
N SER A 231 16.25 8.94 4.60
CA SER A 231 17.09 10.13 4.63
C SER A 231 16.29 11.39 4.97
N GLU A 232 15.07 11.49 4.45
CA GLU A 232 14.17 12.61 4.70
C GLU A 232 13.73 12.65 6.16
N VAL A 233 13.28 11.52 6.72
CA VAL A 233 12.89 11.44 8.14
C VAL A 233 14.08 11.64 9.06
N ALA A 234 15.25 11.12 8.70
CA ALA A 234 16.50 11.37 9.43
C ALA A 234 16.81 12.87 9.55
N ALA A 235 16.59 13.64 8.48
CA ALA A 235 16.86 15.09 8.41
C ALA A 235 15.83 15.95 9.15
N VAL A 236 14.67 15.42 9.56
CA VAL A 236 13.64 16.18 10.29
C VAL A 236 14.16 16.61 11.65
N VAL A 237 13.90 17.86 12.02
CA VAL A 237 14.20 18.42 13.36
C VAL A 237 12.93 18.60 14.17
N GLY A 238 13.06 18.61 15.51
CA GLY A 238 11.95 18.86 16.43
C GLY A 238 11.00 17.68 16.67
N ALA A 239 11.21 16.53 16.05
CA ALA A 239 10.48 15.31 16.38
C ALA A 239 10.82 14.82 17.79
N ARG A 240 9.80 14.32 18.52
CA ARG A 240 9.99 13.73 19.86
C ARG A 240 10.64 12.36 19.83
N GLY A 241 10.50 11.66 18.71
CA GLY A 241 11.12 10.39 18.42
C GLY A 241 11.07 10.11 16.93
N LYS A 242 12.06 9.38 16.41
CA LYS A 242 12.14 8.93 15.02
C LYS A 242 12.37 7.44 14.97
N TRP A 243 11.49 6.72 14.28
CA TRP A 243 11.53 5.26 14.18
C TRP A 243 11.43 4.83 12.72
N GLN A 244 12.17 3.77 12.36
CA GLN A 244 11.95 3.08 11.10
C GLN A 244 11.21 1.78 11.34
N PHE A 245 10.06 1.59 10.70
CA PHE A 245 9.36 0.30 10.72
C PHE A 245 9.86 -0.59 9.58
N LEU A 246 10.21 -1.84 9.89
CA LEU A 246 10.66 -2.83 8.91
C LEU A 246 9.52 -3.81 8.61
N HIS A 247 8.78 -3.55 7.54
CA HIS A 247 7.65 -4.37 7.06
C HIS A 247 8.07 -5.64 6.33
N SER A 248 9.36 -5.79 6.05
CA SER A 248 9.93 -6.94 5.34
C SER A 248 11.17 -7.46 6.07
N ALA A 249 11.69 -8.59 5.63
CA ALA A 249 12.98 -9.06 6.11
C ALA A 249 14.07 -8.00 5.81
N HIS A 250 14.93 -7.74 6.78
CA HIS A 250 16.01 -6.76 6.63
C HIS A 250 17.19 -7.29 5.81
N THR A 251 17.22 -8.57 5.52
CA THR A 251 18.32 -9.27 4.84
C THR A 251 17.83 -10.08 3.65
N TYR A 252 18.70 -10.25 2.66
CA TYR A 252 18.51 -11.25 1.60
C TYR A 252 18.62 -12.65 2.18
N LYS A 253 17.71 -13.56 1.86
CA LYS A 253 17.73 -14.96 2.31
C LYS A 253 17.88 -15.07 3.85
N PRO A 254 16.89 -14.68 4.63
CA PRO A 254 16.95 -14.72 6.10
C PRO A 254 17.37 -16.08 6.66
N GLU A 255 17.02 -17.17 5.99
CA GLU A 255 17.37 -18.55 6.37
C GLU A 255 18.90 -18.81 6.33
N GLN A 256 19.65 -18.03 5.53
CA GLN A 256 21.09 -18.17 5.35
C GLN A 256 21.89 -17.06 6.05
N ALA A 257 21.22 -16.10 6.69
CA ALA A 257 21.85 -14.91 7.28
C ALA A 257 22.70 -15.19 8.53
N GLY A 258 22.95 -16.46 8.86
CA GLY A 258 23.68 -16.88 10.03
C GLY A 258 25.14 -16.47 10.06
N GLY A 259 25.43 -15.20 10.36
CA GLY A 259 26.75 -14.76 10.73
C GLY A 259 27.35 -13.57 10.01
N LEU A 260 26.71 -13.03 9.03
CA LEU A 260 27.20 -11.85 8.30
C LEU A 260 26.32 -10.63 8.56
N ARG A 261 26.97 -9.48 8.69
CA ARG A 261 26.35 -8.15 8.67
C ARG A 261 25.78 -7.91 7.27
N ASN A 262 24.54 -8.34 7.05
CA ASN A 262 23.90 -8.34 5.75
C ASN A 262 22.52 -7.67 5.83
N TYR A 263 22.24 -6.76 4.92
CA TYR A 263 20.95 -6.09 4.76
C TYR A 263 20.62 -5.90 3.27
N VAL A 264 19.35 -5.76 2.94
CA VAL A 264 18.90 -5.50 1.57
C VAL A 264 19.27 -4.08 1.13
N ASP A 265 19.61 -3.89 -0.14
CA ASP A 265 20.19 -2.64 -0.66
C ASP A 265 19.32 -1.39 -0.38
N TYR A 266 18.01 -1.50 -0.47
CA TYR A 266 17.11 -0.38 -0.20
C TYR A 266 17.10 0.06 1.28
N LEU A 267 17.66 -0.73 2.20
CA LEU A 267 17.87 -0.35 3.60
C LEU A 267 19.28 0.19 3.88
N GLN A 268 20.14 0.28 2.88
CA GLN A 268 21.50 0.83 3.01
C GLN A 268 21.49 2.23 3.66
N PRO A 269 20.59 3.17 3.34
CA PRO A 269 20.55 4.46 4.02
C PRO A 269 20.37 4.33 5.54
N LEU A 270 19.53 3.40 6.00
CA LEU A 270 19.30 3.17 7.43
C LEU A 270 20.52 2.54 8.12
N PHE A 271 20.98 1.41 7.58
CA PHE A 271 21.98 0.59 8.25
C PHE A 271 23.42 1.12 8.15
N ALA A 272 23.74 1.88 7.07
CA ALA A 272 25.07 2.39 6.84
C ALA A 272 25.24 3.89 7.15
N THR A 273 24.17 4.69 7.00
CA THR A 273 24.29 6.16 7.05
C THR A 273 23.56 6.75 8.26
N HIS A 274 22.29 6.41 8.44
CA HIS A 274 21.36 7.10 9.34
C HIS A 274 21.01 6.30 10.61
N MET A 275 21.74 5.25 10.94
CA MET A 275 21.43 4.41 12.11
C MET A 275 21.31 5.22 13.41
N ASN A 276 22.15 6.24 13.58
CA ASN A 276 22.20 7.08 14.79
C ASN A 276 21.21 8.25 14.75
N ASP A 277 20.60 8.55 13.59
CA ASP A 277 19.62 9.63 13.45
C ASP A 277 18.21 9.19 13.86
N PHE A 278 18.02 7.88 14.04
CA PHE A 278 16.78 7.29 14.56
C PHE A 278 16.94 6.86 16.03
N ASP A 279 15.85 6.94 16.79
CA ASP A 279 15.79 6.34 18.14
C ASP A 279 15.84 4.82 18.07
N GLY A 280 15.52 4.23 16.94
CA GLY A 280 15.67 2.81 16.67
C GLY A 280 14.79 2.31 15.52
N VAL A 281 14.67 0.99 15.50
CA VAL A 281 13.82 0.29 14.51
C VAL A 281 12.68 -0.45 15.19
N MET A 282 11.57 -0.56 14.47
CA MET A 282 10.40 -1.35 14.82
C MET A 282 10.34 -2.59 13.94
N VAL A 283 10.15 -3.74 14.54
CA VAL A 283 10.02 -5.02 13.84
C VAL A 283 8.81 -5.80 14.35
N PRO A 284 8.17 -6.65 13.54
CA PRO A 284 6.97 -7.34 13.96
C PRO A 284 7.24 -8.63 14.78
N THR A 285 8.48 -9.11 14.84
CA THR A 285 8.80 -10.39 15.51
C THR A 285 10.03 -10.31 16.41
N VAL A 286 10.01 -11.12 17.46
CA VAL A 286 11.16 -11.27 18.39
C VAL A 286 12.37 -11.88 17.67
N GLU A 287 12.15 -12.80 16.74
CA GLU A 287 13.24 -13.44 15.97
C GLU A 287 13.99 -12.40 15.11
N GLN A 288 13.27 -11.52 14.41
CA GLN A 288 13.89 -10.43 13.62
C GLN A 288 14.65 -9.45 14.53
N LYS A 289 14.07 -9.10 15.68
CA LYS A 289 14.78 -8.29 16.70
C LYS A 289 16.09 -8.93 17.12
N GLN A 290 16.08 -10.21 17.48
CA GLN A 290 17.29 -10.93 17.95
C GLN A 290 18.39 -10.93 16.88
N GLU A 291 18.02 -11.09 15.60
CA GLU A 291 19.01 -11.02 14.52
C GLU A 291 19.56 -9.61 14.31
N ILE A 292 18.72 -8.59 14.38
CA ILE A 292 19.18 -7.19 14.27
C ILE A 292 20.09 -6.84 15.46
N ASP A 293 19.68 -7.15 16.69
CA ASP A 293 20.49 -6.88 17.90
C ASP A 293 21.86 -7.58 17.85
N LYS A 294 21.94 -8.75 17.22
CA LYS A 294 23.18 -9.50 17.08
C LYS A 294 24.21 -8.84 16.16
N PHE A 295 23.75 -8.21 15.07
CA PHE A 295 24.64 -7.74 14.01
C PHE A 295 24.71 -6.23 13.88
N PHE A 296 23.74 -5.49 14.43
CA PHE A 296 23.63 -4.05 14.32
C PHE A 296 23.41 -3.42 15.70
N HIS A 297 23.92 -2.20 15.87
CA HIS A 297 23.90 -1.51 17.15
C HIS A 297 22.95 -0.31 17.12
N PHE A 298 21.67 -0.58 16.80
CA PHE A 298 20.63 0.44 16.97
C PHE A 298 20.48 0.79 18.45
N LYS A 299 20.14 2.03 18.75
CA LYS A 299 19.86 2.48 20.11
C LYS A 299 18.74 1.63 20.74
N HIS A 300 17.69 1.34 19.97
CA HIS A 300 16.62 0.45 20.36
C HIS A 300 16.10 -0.37 19.18
N VAL A 301 15.74 -1.62 19.46
CA VAL A 301 14.95 -2.47 18.56
C VAL A 301 13.71 -2.90 19.31
N VAL A 302 12.53 -2.43 18.88
CA VAL A 302 11.24 -2.70 19.55
C VAL A 302 10.39 -3.66 18.72
N VAL A 303 9.62 -4.51 19.39
CA VAL A 303 8.74 -5.48 18.75
C VAL A 303 7.30 -5.00 18.85
N VAL A 304 6.74 -4.56 17.74
CA VAL A 304 5.34 -4.11 17.63
C VAL A 304 4.67 -4.81 16.44
N PRO A 305 3.38 -5.15 16.55
CA PRO A 305 2.71 -5.88 15.47
C PRO A 305 2.55 -4.99 14.23
N ASP A 306 2.78 -5.60 13.08
CA ASP A 306 2.58 -4.94 11.78
C ASP A 306 1.09 -4.79 11.43
N SER A 307 0.28 -5.73 11.92
CA SER A 307 -1.16 -5.79 11.67
C SER A 307 -1.85 -6.51 12.83
N TYR A 308 -3.18 -6.46 12.84
CA TYR A 308 -4.01 -7.25 13.75
C TYR A 308 -5.19 -7.86 13.00
N ALA A 309 -5.71 -8.99 13.52
CA ALA A 309 -6.88 -9.64 12.97
C ALA A 309 -8.15 -8.85 13.31
N GLU A 310 -8.92 -8.49 12.29
CA GLU A 310 -10.28 -8.02 12.47
C GLU A 310 -11.22 -9.19 12.76
N PRO A 311 -12.21 -9.03 13.65
CA PRO A 311 -13.18 -10.09 13.90
C PRO A 311 -14.13 -10.21 12.71
N HIS A 312 -14.20 -11.40 12.13
CA HIS A 312 -15.16 -11.73 11.08
C HIS A 312 -16.12 -12.83 11.55
N LYS A 313 -17.30 -12.90 10.93
CA LYS A 313 -18.21 -14.01 11.17
C LYS A 313 -17.67 -15.25 10.48
N LEU A 314 -17.41 -16.30 11.27
CA LEU A 314 -16.97 -17.58 10.72
C LEU A 314 -18.08 -18.16 9.81
N VAL A 315 -17.75 -18.46 8.57
CA VAL A 315 -18.65 -19.14 7.64
C VAL A 315 -18.62 -20.64 7.96
N PRO A 316 -19.79 -21.28 8.18
CA PRO A 316 -19.87 -22.70 8.45
C PRO A 316 -19.28 -23.57 7.34
N ALA A 317 -18.71 -24.70 7.69
CA ALA A 317 -18.02 -25.59 6.77
C ALA A 317 -18.88 -26.04 5.57
N GLU A 318 -20.18 -26.29 5.80
CA GLU A 318 -21.14 -26.69 4.77
C GLU A 318 -21.48 -25.63 3.74
N LYS A 319 -21.11 -24.36 4.02
CA LYS A 319 -21.27 -23.24 3.10
C LYS A 319 -19.98 -22.86 2.37
N ARG A 320 -18.89 -23.58 2.65
CA ARG A 320 -17.61 -23.36 2.00
C ARG A 320 -17.43 -24.27 0.80
N ASP A 321 -16.74 -23.76 -0.20
CA ASP A 321 -16.28 -24.54 -1.34
C ASP A 321 -14.97 -25.26 -0.97
N ARG A 322 -15.06 -26.56 -0.72
CA ARG A 322 -13.91 -27.40 -0.36
C ARG A 322 -12.86 -27.53 -1.46
N ASN A 323 -13.22 -27.17 -2.68
CA ASN A 323 -12.32 -27.22 -3.82
C ASN A 323 -11.62 -25.90 -4.07
N LYS A 324 -12.01 -24.83 -3.38
CA LYS A 324 -11.47 -23.48 -3.57
C LYS A 324 -10.20 -23.25 -2.75
N ILE A 325 -9.10 -23.14 -3.45
CA ILE A 325 -7.80 -22.78 -2.89
C ILE A 325 -7.51 -21.33 -3.26
N VAL A 326 -6.99 -20.55 -2.32
CA VAL A 326 -6.73 -19.14 -2.50
C VAL A 326 -5.23 -18.82 -2.42
N TYR A 327 -4.73 -18.01 -3.33
CA TYR A 327 -3.50 -17.27 -3.18
C TYR A 327 -3.87 -15.80 -2.90
N LEU A 328 -3.38 -15.24 -1.79
CA LEU A 328 -3.67 -13.88 -1.36
C LEU A 328 -2.40 -13.04 -1.28
N GLY A 329 -2.31 -11.99 -2.08
CA GLY A 329 -1.18 -11.06 -2.06
C GLY A 329 -0.73 -10.62 -3.45
N ARG A 330 0.26 -9.72 -3.48
CA ARG A 330 0.85 -9.28 -4.75
C ARG A 330 1.43 -10.46 -5.52
N VAL A 331 1.27 -10.43 -6.82
CA VAL A 331 1.99 -11.35 -7.71
C VAL A 331 3.36 -10.71 -7.99
N SER A 332 4.35 -11.08 -7.18
CA SER A 332 5.70 -10.48 -7.19
C SER A 332 6.75 -11.55 -6.87
N PRO A 333 8.02 -11.34 -7.28
CA PRO A 333 9.06 -12.38 -7.16
C PRO A 333 9.26 -12.90 -5.73
N GLU A 334 9.22 -12.02 -4.72
CA GLU A 334 9.42 -12.39 -3.33
C GLU A 334 8.26 -13.21 -2.73
N LYS A 335 7.09 -13.19 -3.38
CA LYS A 335 5.92 -14.00 -3.00
C LYS A 335 5.88 -15.37 -3.67
N GLU A 336 6.78 -15.62 -4.61
CA GLU A 336 6.97 -16.90 -5.31
C GLU A 336 5.65 -17.55 -5.80
N PRO A 337 4.80 -16.85 -6.57
CA PRO A 337 3.49 -17.35 -7.00
C PRO A 337 3.59 -18.64 -7.84
N GLN A 338 4.73 -18.87 -8.52
CA GLN A 338 4.99 -20.09 -9.25
C GLN A 338 5.01 -21.32 -8.35
N GLU A 339 5.46 -21.19 -7.10
CA GLU A 339 5.45 -22.28 -6.13
C GLU A 339 4.02 -22.62 -5.71
N ALA A 340 3.14 -21.62 -5.54
CA ALA A 340 1.73 -21.87 -5.29
C ALA A 340 1.06 -22.67 -6.43
N VAL A 341 1.35 -22.30 -7.68
CA VAL A 341 0.88 -23.04 -8.87
C VAL A 341 1.42 -24.48 -8.86
N LYS A 342 2.70 -24.69 -8.53
CA LYS A 342 3.31 -26.04 -8.46
C LYS A 342 2.69 -26.90 -7.35
N ILE A 343 2.45 -26.34 -6.16
CA ILE A 343 1.75 -27.03 -5.06
C ILE A 343 0.36 -27.43 -5.52
N PHE A 344 -0.39 -26.47 -6.07
CA PHE A 344 -1.75 -26.69 -6.56
C PHE A 344 -1.80 -27.78 -7.66
N ALA A 345 -0.97 -27.68 -8.70
CA ALA A 345 -0.94 -28.65 -9.80
C ALA A 345 -0.64 -30.08 -9.34
N LYS A 346 0.23 -30.23 -8.33
CA LYS A 346 0.53 -31.53 -7.75
C LYS A 346 -0.63 -32.08 -6.92
N ALA A 347 -1.29 -31.22 -6.12
CA ALA A 347 -2.45 -31.62 -5.33
C ALA A 347 -3.66 -31.95 -6.19
N LYS A 348 -3.86 -31.26 -7.31
CA LYS A 348 -4.95 -31.49 -8.26
C LYS A 348 -4.92 -32.87 -8.90
N LYS A 349 -3.76 -33.56 -8.95
CA LYS A 349 -3.68 -34.96 -9.42
C LYS A 349 -4.45 -35.92 -8.54
N ASP A 350 -4.46 -35.67 -7.22
CA ASP A 350 -5.15 -36.49 -6.24
C ASP A 350 -6.58 -35.98 -5.97
N LEU A 351 -6.83 -34.68 -6.20
CA LEU A 351 -8.10 -33.97 -5.99
C LEU A 351 -8.46 -33.17 -7.25
N PRO A 352 -9.02 -33.80 -8.30
CA PRO A 352 -9.17 -33.21 -9.64
C PRO A 352 -10.13 -32.00 -9.70
N ASP A 353 -11.05 -31.88 -8.74
CA ASP A 353 -12.02 -30.77 -8.70
C ASP A 353 -11.48 -29.46 -8.12
N LEU A 354 -10.23 -29.46 -7.62
CA LEU A 354 -9.62 -28.25 -7.06
C LEU A 354 -9.49 -27.13 -8.09
N HIS A 355 -9.72 -25.88 -7.64
CA HIS A 355 -9.42 -24.67 -8.38
C HIS A 355 -8.67 -23.67 -7.51
N LEU A 356 -7.79 -22.86 -8.15
CA LEU A 356 -6.92 -21.90 -7.50
C LEU A 356 -7.30 -20.47 -7.91
N GLU A 357 -7.64 -19.65 -6.93
CA GLU A 357 -8.05 -18.27 -7.09
C GLU A 357 -6.94 -17.32 -6.61
N PHE A 358 -6.38 -16.51 -7.53
CA PHE A 358 -5.43 -15.46 -7.19
C PHE A 358 -6.17 -14.17 -6.89
N TYR A 359 -5.97 -13.61 -5.69
CA TYR A 359 -6.43 -12.29 -5.27
C TYR A 359 -5.25 -11.40 -4.99
N GLY A 360 -5.01 -10.44 -5.86
CA GLY A 360 -3.90 -9.50 -5.83
C GLY A 360 -3.57 -8.98 -7.21
N TYR A 361 -2.70 -7.99 -7.27
CA TYR A 361 -2.25 -7.41 -8.53
C TYR A 361 -0.78 -7.76 -8.81
N SER A 362 -0.43 -7.70 -10.09
CA SER A 362 0.95 -7.74 -10.56
C SER A 362 1.31 -6.39 -11.19
N SER A 363 2.56 -6.02 -11.05
CA SER A 363 3.17 -4.90 -11.77
C SER A 363 4.30 -5.36 -12.70
N ASP A 364 4.54 -6.67 -12.79
CA ASP A 364 5.61 -7.28 -13.57
C ASP A 364 5.03 -8.17 -14.68
N GLN A 365 4.99 -7.62 -15.89
CA GLN A 365 4.48 -8.34 -17.08
C GLN A 365 5.31 -9.58 -17.41
N SER A 366 6.62 -9.59 -17.13
CA SER A 366 7.48 -10.74 -17.37
C SER A 366 7.13 -11.91 -16.44
N LEU A 367 6.90 -11.59 -15.15
CA LEU A 367 6.43 -12.57 -14.17
C LEU A 367 5.05 -13.11 -14.55
N ASP A 368 4.12 -12.26 -14.97
CA ASP A 368 2.79 -12.69 -15.42
C ASP A 368 2.85 -13.63 -16.60
N ASN A 369 3.70 -13.33 -17.58
CA ASN A 369 3.89 -14.19 -18.75
C ASN A 369 4.48 -15.55 -18.35
N SER A 370 5.51 -15.56 -17.51
CA SER A 370 6.14 -16.80 -17.03
C SER A 370 5.18 -17.66 -16.22
N LEU A 371 4.28 -17.02 -15.45
CA LEU A 371 3.27 -17.72 -14.67
C LEU A 371 2.20 -18.36 -15.56
N LYS A 372 1.74 -17.64 -16.59
CA LYS A 372 0.82 -18.19 -17.61
C LYS A 372 1.42 -19.35 -18.39
N GLU A 373 2.69 -19.25 -18.79
CA GLU A 373 3.41 -20.33 -19.45
C GLU A 373 3.53 -21.58 -18.55
N LEU A 374 3.82 -21.37 -17.26
CA LEU A 374 3.86 -22.48 -16.29
C LEU A 374 2.50 -23.16 -16.16
N ILE A 375 1.40 -22.40 -16.01
CA ILE A 375 0.03 -22.91 -15.92
C ILE A 375 -0.32 -23.74 -17.16
N LYS A 376 -0.02 -23.24 -18.35
CA LYS A 376 -0.21 -23.95 -19.62
C LYS A 376 0.61 -25.23 -19.68
N LYS A 377 1.89 -25.18 -19.31
CA LYS A 377 2.78 -26.36 -19.28
C LYS A 377 2.28 -27.45 -18.34
N LEU A 378 1.56 -27.08 -17.29
CA LEU A 378 0.99 -27.99 -16.30
C LEU A 378 -0.43 -28.45 -16.65
N GLU A 379 -1.00 -27.95 -17.78
CA GLU A 379 -2.35 -28.29 -18.26
C GLU A 379 -3.45 -28.04 -17.21
N ILE A 380 -3.41 -26.85 -16.58
CA ILE A 380 -4.34 -26.48 -15.49
C ILE A 380 -4.99 -25.10 -15.74
N GLU A 381 -5.05 -24.62 -17.00
CA GLU A 381 -5.60 -23.32 -17.34
C GLU A 381 -7.04 -23.13 -16.87
N ASP A 382 -7.84 -24.17 -16.99
CA ASP A 382 -9.27 -24.13 -16.61
C ASP A 382 -9.49 -24.11 -15.09
N ALA A 383 -8.45 -24.33 -14.30
CA ALA A 383 -8.53 -24.42 -12.83
C ALA A 383 -7.79 -23.30 -12.10
N VAL A 384 -7.16 -22.37 -12.80
CA VAL A 384 -6.42 -21.26 -12.19
C VAL A 384 -7.00 -19.92 -12.67
N HIS A 385 -7.48 -19.10 -11.73
CA HIS A 385 -8.18 -17.86 -12.04
C HIS A 385 -7.48 -16.65 -11.40
N PHE A 386 -7.25 -15.60 -12.20
CA PHE A 386 -6.68 -14.33 -11.74
C PHE A 386 -7.78 -13.29 -11.59
N ASN A 387 -8.10 -12.92 -10.34
CA ASN A 387 -9.21 -12.03 -10.01
C ASN A 387 -8.77 -10.57 -9.80
N GLY A 388 -7.48 -10.29 -9.91
CA GLY A 388 -6.93 -8.96 -9.67
C GLY A 388 -7.04 -8.49 -8.22
N TYR A 389 -6.84 -7.19 -8.02
CA TYR A 389 -6.95 -6.55 -6.72
C TYR A 389 -8.41 -6.53 -6.24
N GLN A 390 -8.62 -6.92 -4.99
CA GLN A 390 -9.92 -6.89 -4.33
C GLN A 390 -9.88 -5.92 -3.15
N ASN A 391 -10.92 -5.12 -2.97
CA ASN A 391 -11.07 -4.33 -1.76
C ASN A 391 -11.51 -5.22 -0.57
N ASN A 392 -11.48 -4.68 0.65
CA ASN A 392 -11.75 -5.44 1.85
C ASN A 392 -13.13 -6.13 1.84
N ASP A 393 -14.19 -5.47 1.35
CA ASP A 393 -15.54 -6.02 1.31
C ASP A 393 -15.68 -7.17 0.31
N GLN A 394 -15.04 -7.03 -0.85
CA GLN A 394 -14.98 -8.06 -1.89
C GLN A 394 -14.19 -9.27 -1.39
N LEU A 395 -13.02 -8.99 -0.78
CA LEU A 395 -12.13 -10.01 -0.26
C LEU A 395 -12.78 -10.80 0.89
N ALA A 396 -13.53 -10.15 1.77
CA ALA A 396 -14.26 -10.81 2.85
C ALA A 396 -15.21 -11.90 2.34
N LYS A 397 -15.95 -11.62 1.27
CA LYS A 397 -16.84 -12.60 0.63
C LYS A 397 -16.07 -13.75 -0.02
N LYS A 398 -14.91 -13.46 -0.59
CA LYS A 398 -14.07 -14.40 -1.33
C LYS A 398 -13.23 -15.31 -0.43
N LEU A 399 -12.83 -14.82 0.75
CA LEU A 399 -12.11 -15.63 1.74
C LEU A 399 -13.06 -16.48 2.60
N GLY A 400 -14.26 -15.98 2.87
CA GLY A 400 -15.21 -16.68 3.74
C GLY A 400 -15.63 -18.06 3.25
N ASP A 401 -15.55 -18.35 1.94
CA ASP A 401 -15.92 -19.64 1.34
C ASP A 401 -14.70 -20.50 0.93
N ALA A 402 -13.48 -20.03 1.17
CA ALA A 402 -12.27 -20.77 0.79
C ALA A 402 -12.00 -21.98 1.70
N ALA A 403 -11.40 -23.03 1.12
CA ALA A 403 -10.98 -24.23 1.83
C ALA A 403 -9.60 -24.13 2.45
N ALA A 404 -8.66 -23.49 1.76
CA ALA A 404 -7.30 -23.26 2.23
C ALA A 404 -6.66 -22.05 1.50
N VAL A 405 -5.66 -21.44 2.12
CA VAL A 405 -4.80 -20.40 1.51
C VAL A 405 -3.39 -20.95 1.32
N LEU A 406 -2.78 -20.67 0.15
CA LEU A 406 -1.38 -20.94 -0.14
C LEU A 406 -0.53 -19.70 0.13
N SER A 407 0.53 -19.84 0.91
CA SER A 407 1.51 -18.80 1.19
C SER A 407 2.91 -19.32 0.88
N THR A 408 3.44 -18.92 -0.28
CA THR A 408 4.71 -19.43 -0.83
C THR A 408 5.85 -18.40 -0.82
N SER A 409 5.68 -17.31 -0.08
CA SER A 409 6.71 -16.26 0.04
C SER A 409 8.06 -16.82 0.45
N SER A 410 9.14 -16.26 -0.12
CA SER A 410 10.53 -16.59 0.27
C SER A 410 10.92 -16.00 1.64
N SER A 411 10.20 -14.99 2.09
CA SER A 411 10.32 -14.42 3.45
C SER A 411 9.05 -13.65 3.82
N GLU A 412 8.74 -13.59 5.10
CA GLU A 412 7.62 -12.84 5.66
C GLU A 412 8.01 -12.20 6.99
N ALA A 413 8.01 -10.88 7.07
CA ALA A 413 8.29 -10.21 8.34
C ALA A 413 7.20 -10.51 9.37
N PHE A 414 5.91 -10.48 8.97
CA PHE A 414 4.77 -10.78 9.82
C PHE A 414 3.80 -11.78 9.19
N GLY A 415 3.43 -11.60 7.91
CA GLY A 415 2.44 -12.42 7.24
C GLY A 415 1.02 -11.85 7.35
N MET A 416 0.85 -10.56 7.08
CA MET A 416 -0.44 -9.86 7.19
C MET A 416 -1.55 -10.52 6.37
N ASN A 417 -1.27 -10.91 5.13
CA ASN A 417 -2.21 -11.61 4.24
C ASN A 417 -2.60 -12.99 4.80
N VAL A 418 -1.66 -13.68 5.42
CA VAL A 418 -1.91 -14.96 6.10
C VAL A 418 -2.83 -14.76 7.29
N LEU A 419 -2.52 -13.78 8.16
CA LEU A 419 -3.37 -13.44 9.29
C LEU A 419 -4.78 -13.00 8.85
N GLN A 420 -4.88 -12.26 7.76
CA GLN A 420 -6.16 -11.88 7.16
C GLN A 420 -6.97 -13.11 6.73
N ALA A 421 -6.38 -14.05 6.00
CA ALA A 421 -7.07 -15.30 5.63
C ALA A 421 -7.50 -16.11 6.87
N MET A 422 -6.63 -16.22 7.88
CA MET A 422 -6.91 -16.90 9.13
C MET A 422 -8.07 -16.24 9.92
N SER A 423 -8.26 -14.92 9.82
CA SER A 423 -9.39 -14.22 10.47
C SER A 423 -10.76 -14.61 9.90
N PHE A 424 -10.80 -15.24 8.73
CA PHE A 424 -11.97 -15.90 8.15
C PHE A 424 -12.02 -17.41 8.42
N GLY A 425 -11.10 -17.94 9.24
CA GLY A 425 -10.99 -19.35 9.55
C GLY A 425 -10.43 -20.17 8.37
N VAL A 426 -9.65 -19.59 7.46
CA VAL A 426 -9.06 -20.30 6.31
C VAL A 426 -7.72 -20.90 6.71
N PRO A 427 -7.57 -22.25 6.74
CA PRO A 427 -6.31 -22.90 7.06
C PRO A 427 -5.21 -22.58 6.06
N VAL A 428 -3.96 -22.55 6.54
CA VAL A 428 -2.79 -22.15 5.78
C VAL A 428 -1.95 -23.35 5.35
N ILE A 429 -1.62 -23.43 4.07
CA ILE A 429 -0.51 -24.27 3.58
C ILE A 429 0.57 -23.31 3.11
N GLY A 430 1.73 -23.34 3.75
CA GLY A 430 2.76 -22.36 3.41
C GLY A 430 4.18 -22.84 3.62
N TYR A 431 5.12 -22.01 3.17
CA TYR A 431 6.52 -22.22 3.43
C TYR A 431 6.92 -21.75 4.83
N GLN A 432 7.75 -22.58 5.49
CA GLN A 432 8.32 -22.25 6.78
C GLN A 432 9.48 -21.28 6.59
N VAL A 433 9.16 -19.99 6.46
CA VAL A 433 10.13 -18.93 6.24
C VAL A 433 10.20 -17.99 7.44
N LYS A 434 11.33 -17.30 7.59
CA LYS A 434 11.53 -16.23 8.59
C LYS A 434 10.77 -14.98 8.15
N TYR A 435 10.15 -14.26 9.04
CA TYR A 435 10.17 -14.39 10.52
C TYR A 435 8.75 -14.73 11.02
N GLY A 436 7.70 -14.21 10.34
CA GLY A 436 6.32 -14.19 10.84
C GLY A 436 5.57 -15.49 10.70
N MET A 437 5.92 -16.36 9.73
CA MET A 437 5.11 -17.54 9.43
C MET A 437 4.93 -18.46 10.64
N LYS A 438 6.01 -18.76 11.38
CA LYS A 438 5.93 -19.58 12.62
C LYS A 438 5.24 -18.88 13.79
N LEU A 439 5.20 -17.54 13.77
CA LEU A 439 4.48 -16.77 14.77
C LEU A 439 2.97 -16.92 14.57
N VAL A 440 2.52 -16.73 13.33
CA VAL A 440 1.09 -16.66 12.96
C VAL A 440 0.49 -18.03 12.77
N VAL A 441 1.16 -18.94 12.05
CA VAL A 441 0.65 -20.28 11.74
C VAL A 441 1.16 -21.30 12.77
N LYS A 442 0.23 -22.07 13.36
CA LYS A 442 0.52 -23.16 14.29
C LYS A 442 0.33 -24.50 13.59
N GLU A 443 1.42 -25.26 13.50
CA GLU A 443 1.46 -26.57 12.83
C GLU A 443 0.38 -27.51 13.31
N GLY A 444 -0.43 -28.03 12.39
CA GLY A 444 -1.51 -28.97 12.67
C GLY A 444 -2.75 -28.38 13.36
N ILE A 445 -2.73 -27.07 13.70
CA ILE A 445 -3.83 -26.36 14.38
C ILE A 445 -4.47 -25.35 13.41
N SER A 446 -3.66 -24.47 12.82
CA SER A 446 -4.14 -23.44 11.88
C SER A 446 -3.59 -23.61 10.46
N GLY A 447 -2.88 -24.69 10.20
CA GLY A 447 -2.30 -25.00 8.90
C GLY A 447 -1.11 -25.94 8.99
N TYR A 448 -0.39 -26.02 7.88
CA TYR A 448 0.84 -26.79 7.76
C TYR A 448 1.92 -25.93 7.12
N LEU A 449 3.12 -25.92 7.73
CA LEU A 449 4.29 -25.25 7.21
C LEU A 449 5.31 -26.29 6.72
N VAL A 450 5.74 -26.17 5.46
CA VAL A 450 6.73 -27.07 4.87
C VAL A 450 8.00 -26.28 4.55
N PRO A 451 9.17 -26.94 4.41
CA PRO A 451 10.41 -26.26 4.04
C PRO A 451 10.25 -25.45 2.75
N ASN A 452 10.95 -24.30 2.68
CA ASN A 452 10.91 -23.44 1.51
C ASN A 452 11.34 -24.18 0.23
N GLY A 453 10.55 -24.03 -0.85
CA GLY A 453 10.79 -24.68 -2.16
C GLY A 453 10.28 -26.13 -2.23
N GLU A 454 9.82 -26.74 -1.14
CA GLU A 454 9.34 -28.12 -1.09
C GLU A 454 7.87 -28.23 -1.54
N SER A 455 7.59 -27.86 -2.80
CA SER A 455 6.23 -27.88 -3.36
C SER A 455 5.56 -29.26 -3.32
N GLN A 456 6.33 -30.36 -3.33
CA GLN A 456 5.78 -31.71 -3.18
C GLN A 456 5.23 -31.94 -1.76
N GLN A 457 5.91 -31.45 -0.74
CA GLN A 457 5.45 -31.56 0.64
C GLN A 457 4.23 -30.65 0.87
N GLY A 458 4.24 -29.45 0.28
CA GLY A 458 3.08 -28.52 0.29
C GLY A 458 1.83 -29.16 -0.33
N ALA A 459 1.97 -29.84 -1.46
CA ALA A 459 0.88 -30.56 -2.11
C ALA A 459 0.35 -31.70 -1.23
N LYS A 460 1.23 -32.53 -0.65
CA LYS A 460 0.82 -33.58 0.29
C LYS A 460 0.09 -33.03 1.51
N ALA A 461 0.54 -31.89 2.05
CA ALA A 461 -0.13 -31.23 3.18
C ALA A 461 -1.54 -30.74 2.79
N LEU A 462 -1.70 -30.16 1.60
CA LEU A 462 -2.99 -29.73 1.07
C LEU A 462 -3.95 -30.91 0.86
N VAL A 463 -3.49 -31.98 0.23
CA VAL A 463 -4.27 -33.21 0.02
C VAL A 463 -4.69 -33.81 1.37
N LYS A 464 -3.75 -33.95 2.32
CA LYS A 464 -4.02 -34.45 3.68
C LYS A 464 -5.09 -33.62 4.40
N LEU A 465 -5.04 -32.30 4.28
CA LEU A 465 -6.03 -31.40 4.88
C LEU A 465 -7.42 -31.63 4.28
N LEU A 466 -7.51 -31.72 2.95
CA LEU A 466 -8.80 -31.74 2.25
C LEU A 466 -9.44 -33.13 2.15
N THR A 467 -8.68 -34.22 2.27
CA THR A 467 -9.24 -35.57 2.25
C THR A 467 -9.94 -35.95 3.58
N ASP A 468 -9.44 -35.43 4.70
CA ASP A 468 -10.03 -35.62 6.02
C ASP A 468 -11.03 -34.49 6.33
N LYS A 469 -12.31 -34.75 6.09
CA LYS A 469 -13.37 -33.73 6.26
C LYS A 469 -13.49 -33.27 7.70
N ASP A 470 -13.43 -34.15 8.67
CA ASP A 470 -13.64 -33.78 10.06
C ASP A 470 -12.47 -32.94 10.56
N LYS A 471 -11.26 -33.35 10.25
CA LYS A 471 -10.05 -32.58 10.55
C LYS A 471 -10.04 -31.22 9.87
N TRP A 472 -10.53 -31.12 8.63
CA TRP A 472 -10.64 -29.83 7.95
C TRP A 472 -11.63 -28.90 8.67
N VAL A 473 -12.79 -29.40 9.08
CA VAL A 473 -13.79 -28.65 9.86
C VAL A 473 -13.21 -28.16 11.17
N ASP A 474 -12.56 -29.01 11.94
CA ASP A 474 -11.90 -28.65 13.21
C ASP A 474 -10.81 -27.57 12.98
N MET A 475 -10.08 -27.66 11.86
CA MET A 475 -9.03 -26.71 11.54
C MET A 475 -9.58 -25.34 11.12
N LEU A 476 -10.78 -25.24 10.52
CA LEU A 476 -11.43 -23.94 10.25
C LEU A 476 -11.64 -23.15 11.56
N GLU A 477 -12.22 -23.82 12.59
CA GLU A 477 -12.47 -23.21 13.89
C GLU A 477 -11.16 -22.85 14.62
N SER A 478 -10.23 -23.79 14.69
CA SER A 478 -8.93 -23.60 15.33
C SER A 478 -8.09 -22.51 14.66
N THR A 479 -8.21 -22.34 13.33
CA THR A 479 -7.57 -21.27 12.57
C THR A 479 -8.16 -19.91 12.95
N TYR A 480 -9.49 -19.82 12.99
CA TYR A 480 -10.18 -18.61 13.42
C TYR A 480 -9.76 -18.22 14.84
N GLU A 481 -9.83 -19.13 15.80
CA GLU A 481 -9.43 -18.89 17.20
C GLU A 481 -7.96 -18.48 17.31
N SER A 482 -7.07 -19.09 16.52
CA SER A 482 -5.65 -18.75 16.49
C SER A 482 -5.44 -17.32 15.98
N SER A 483 -6.22 -16.87 15.00
CA SER A 483 -6.15 -15.48 14.49
C SER A 483 -6.58 -14.47 15.57
N GLN A 484 -7.56 -14.80 16.41
CA GLN A 484 -8.07 -13.88 17.45
C GLN A 484 -7.06 -13.59 18.56
N LYS A 485 -5.97 -14.35 18.66
CA LYS A 485 -4.83 -14.03 19.54
C LYS A 485 -4.07 -12.79 19.08
N PHE A 486 -4.22 -12.42 17.81
CA PHE A 486 -3.63 -11.23 17.18
C PHE A 486 -4.65 -10.10 17.02
N ASN A 487 -5.65 -10.00 17.88
CA ASN A 487 -6.68 -8.97 17.80
C ASN A 487 -6.15 -7.58 18.18
N ALA A 488 -6.98 -6.54 17.95
CA ALA A 488 -6.63 -5.15 18.21
C ALA A 488 -6.22 -4.89 19.68
N ALA A 489 -6.84 -5.59 20.66
CA ALA A 489 -6.49 -5.42 22.07
C ALA A 489 -5.10 -5.97 22.39
N ALA A 490 -4.76 -7.15 21.88
CA ALA A 490 -3.43 -7.74 21.99
C ALA A 490 -2.36 -6.89 21.31
N ALA A 491 -2.67 -6.39 20.11
CA ALA A 491 -1.78 -5.45 19.41
C ALA A 491 -1.52 -4.17 20.23
N TRP A 492 -2.56 -3.58 20.81
CA TRP A 492 -2.40 -2.40 21.66
C TRP A 492 -1.59 -2.67 22.92
N GLN A 493 -1.78 -3.81 23.57
CA GLN A 493 -0.97 -4.22 24.73
C GLN A 493 0.53 -4.30 24.39
N GLN A 494 0.87 -4.81 23.20
CA GLN A 494 2.27 -4.85 22.76
C GLN A 494 2.84 -3.43 22.56
N TRP A 495 2.11 -2.52 21.91
CA TRP A 495 2.51 -1.12 21.79
C TRP A 495 2.74 -0.47 23.16
N GLN A 496 1.82 -0.68 24.13
CA GLN A 496 1.95 -0.16 25.49
C GLN A 496 3.17 -0.73 26.23
N ALA A 497 3.43 -2.04 26.06
CA ALA A 497 4.58 -2.69 26.67
C ALA A 497 5.90 -2.10 26.13
N GLN A 498 6.01 -1.86 24.82
CA GLN A 498 7.20 -1.22 24.26
C GLN A 498 7.35 0.24 24.73
N GLN A 499 6.25 1.01 24.80
CA GLN A 499 6.29 2.38 25.32
C GLN A 499 6.68 2.46 26.79
N ALA A 500 6.36 1.44 27.58
CA ALA A 500 6.77 1.37 28.98
C ALA A 500 8.27 1.05 29.14
N ALA A 501 8.82 0.27 28.21
CA ALA A 501 10.23 -0.15 28.21
C ALA A 501 11.17 0.88 27.58
N VAL A 502 10.71 1.59 26.56
CA VAL A 502 11.53 2.51 25.73
C VAL A 502 10.77 3.83 25.57
N PRO A 503 11.39 4.99 25.88
CA PRO A 503 10.73 6.28 25.72
C PRO A 503 10.47 6.61 24.25
N ASN A 504 9.39 7.37 24.02
CA ASN A 504 9.04 7.90 22.70
C ASN A 504 8.84 6.85 21.59
N VAL A 505 8.42 5.61 21.93
CA VAL A 505 7.93 4.66 20.94
C VAL A 505 6.67 5.23 20.28
N PHE A 506 5.83 5.87 21.07
CA PHE A 506 4.75 6.74 20.59
C PHE A 506 4.47 7.87 21.56
N SER A 507 3.78 8.92 21.09
CA SER A 507 3.31 10.05 21.91
C SER A 507 1.92 9.74 22.45
N LYS A 508 1.76 9.78 23.76
CA LYS A 508 0.46 9.64 24.44
C LYS A 508 -0.42 10.86 24.23
#